data_4e3c4ecb2a2a01f14f08c0648ef593b1
#
_entry.id   4e3c4ecb2a2a01f14f08c0648ef593b1
#
_cell.length_a   1.000
_cell.length_b   1.000
_cell.length_c   1.000
_cell.angle_alpha   90.00
_cell.angle_beta   90.00
_cell.angle_gamma   90.00
#
_symmetry.space_group_name_H-M   'P 1'
#
loop_
_entity.id
_entity.type
_entity.pdbx_description
1 polymer ?
#
loop_
_entity_poly.entity_id
_entity_poly.type
_entity_poly.pdbx_seq_one_letter_code
_entity_poly.pdbx_strand_id
1 'polypeptide(L)'
;MIRKTLVSSLIIILSMSCSRKAIEYLTVDKAIESLKVPEAAAKLSDYSREVTEIPAGYRPPYRSIKPLKLFDNLYFVGTTVVGAFIIDSGDGLIMLDTGNGDTDAEMMVDDMKKLGLDPSEIKVIFISHEHFDHYGGVRYLKKNVCPDAKVAMSLTGWNLLQSVPPEWVYVGSRPESVDIFLNDGMKIKVGNLYVQAVATPGHSPGCMSYIFPVYDNGEKHMAGVMGGRGVWPTDTEARLYKSSVEYFSAVAREAGCDVGLWFHSSERDFAALRSRKPGEPNPLVTGTEQFNTVYLEKYRDSFRQMMNSGKIPAPVI
;
A
#
# COMPACT_ATOMS: atom_id res chain seq x y z
N MET A 1 42.34 13.73 47.65
CA MET A 1 40.91 14.07 47.43
C MET A 1 40.69 14.54 46.01
N ILE A 2 40.99 13.73 44.99
CA ILE A 2 40.66 13.96 43.59
C ILE A 2 40.60 12.58 42.90
N ARG A 3 39.47 11.90 42.94
CA ARG A 3 39.20 10.67 42.16
C ARG A 3 37.74 10.29 42.21
N LYS A 4 36.82 11.20 41.86
CA LYS A 4 35.38 10.83 41.72
C LYS A 4 34.59 11.58 40.63
N THR A 5 35.24 12.28 39.72
CA THR A 5 34.50 13.12 38.76
C THR A 5 34.71 12.73 37.28
N LEU A 6 35.31 11.59 36.97
CA LEU A 6 35.61 11.20 35.58
C LEU A 6 34.84 9.98 35.08
N VAL A 7 33.92 9.41 35.88
CA VAL A 7 33.19 8.19 35.48
C VAL A 7 31.77 8.51 34.93
N SER A 8 31.22 9.69 35.26
CA SER A 8 29.84 10.04 34.83
C SER A 8 29.70 10.54 33.42
N SER A 9 30.79 11.01 32.80
CA SER A 9 30.72 11.59 31.42
C SER A 9 30.92 10.56 30.29
N LEU A 10 31.45 9.37 30.64
CA LEU A 10 31.71 8.34 29.62
C LEU A 10 30.51 7.42 29.34
N ILE A 11 29.55 7.37 30.27
CA ILE A 11 28.36 6.50 30.13
C ILE A 11 27.30 7.13 29.26
N ILE A 12 27.23 8.46 29.13
CA ILE A 12 26.22 9.16 28.32
C ILE A 12 26.59 9.14 26.83
N ILE A 13 27.85 9.03 26.48
CA ILE A 13 28.30 9.00 25.06
C ILE A 13 28.13 7.61 24.45
N LEU A 14 28.17 6.55 25.25
CA LEU A 14 27.95 5.17 24.76
C LEU A 14 26.48 4.81 24.52
N SER A 15 25.53 5.48 25.17
CA SER A 15 24.10 5.22 24.96
C SER A 15 23.52 5.89 23.69
N MET A 16 24.14 6.95 23.20
CA MET A 16 23.68 7.62 21.98
C MET A 16 24.28 7.03 20.68
N SER A 17 25.34 6.27 20.75
CA SER A 17 25.96 5.61 19.59
C SER A 17 25.36 4.24 19.28
N CYS A 18 24.70 3.62 20.26
CA CYS A 18 24.12 2.28 20.09
C CYS A 18 22.74 2.29 19.40
N SER A 19 22.00 3.40 19.48
CA SER A 19 20.65 3.49 18.90
C SER A 19 20.62 3.72 17.37
N ARG A 20 21.70 4.24 16.79
CA ARG A 20 21.77 4.46 15.33
C ARG A 20 22.33 3.28 14.52
N LYS A 21 23.04 2.35 15.13
CA LYS A 21 23.58 1.15 14.45
C LYS A 21 22.67 -0.07 14.51
N ALA A 22 21.68 -0.09 15.41
CA ALA A 22 20.76 -1.23 15.54
C ALA A 22 19.68 -1.29 14.44
N ILE A 23 19.51 -0.21 13.66
CA ILE A 23 18.50 -0.13 12.58
C ILE A 23 19.06 -0.64 11.24
N GLU A 24 20.36 -0.80 11.11
CA GLU A 24 21.01 -1.11 9.82
C GLU A 24 21.21 -2.61 9.54
N TYR A 25 21.03 -3.50 10.50
CA TYR A 25 21.30 -4.94 10.34
C TYR A 25 20.25 -5.82 11.01
N LEU A 26 19.02 -5.82 10.52
CA LEU A 26 18.18 -7.01 10.59
C LEU A 26 18.61 -7.92 9.44
N THR A 27 19.41 -8.93 9.72
CA THR A 27 19.69 -9.98 8.73
C THR A 27 18.39 -10.65 8.33
N VAL A 28 18.29 -11.08 7.08
CA VAL A 28 17.14 -11.77 6.48
C VAL A 28 16.60 -12.87 7.43
N ASP A 29 17.48 -13.59 8.13
CA ASP A 29 17.13 -14.65 9.07
C ASP A 29 16.40 -14.16 10.31
N LYS A 30 16.74 -12.99 10.84
CA LYS A 30 16.02 -12.37 11.97
C LYS A 30 14.69 -11.77 11.56
N ALA A 31 14.57 -11.27 10.33
CA ALA A 31 13.30 -10.85 9.77
C ALA A 31 12.35 -12.04 9.58
N ILE A 32 12.86 -13.18 9.11
CA ILE A 32 12.11 -14.44 8.97
C ILE A 32 11.68 -14.99 10.35
N GLU A 33 12.52 -14.87 11.37
CA GLU A 33 12.21 -15.37 12.72
C GLU A 33 11.20 -14.47 13.46
N SER A 34 11.19 -13.16 13.19
CA SER A 34 10.17 -12.23 13.69
C SER A 34 8.81 -12.37 12.99
N LEU A 35 8.79 -13.01 11.82
CA LEU A 35 7.61 -13.33 11.03
C LEU A 35 6.96 -14.67 11.42
N LYS A 36 7.22 -15.19 12.63
CA LYS A 36 6.31 -16.20 13.20
C LYS A 36 4.92 -15.59 13.17
N VAL A 37 4.18 -16.00 12.14
CA VAL A 37 2.78 -15.65 11.94
C VAL A 37 2.10 -15.87 13.31
N PRO A 38 1.53 -14.83 13.93
CA PRO A 38 0.88 -15.01 15.20
C PRO A 38 -0.18 -16.10 15.09
N GLU A 39 -0.50 -16.77 16.18
CA GLU A 39 -1.58 -17.78 16.27
C GLU A 39 -2.92 -17.32 15.66
N ALA A 40 -3.11 -16.00 15.48
CA ALA A 40 -4.18 -15.40 14.71
C ALA A 40 -4.26 -15.91 13.25
N ALA A 41 -3.16 -16.36 12.66
CA ALA A 41 -3.19 -17.03 11.35
C ALA A 41 -3.91 -18.38 11.38
N ALA A 42 -4.06 -19.00 12.54
CA ALA A 42 -4.82 -20.25 12.68
C ALA A 42 -6.34 -20.05 12.48
N LYS A 43 -6.84 -18.81 12.48
CA LYS A 43 -8.23 -18.45 12.17
C LYS A 43 -8.42 -17.86 10.79
N LEU A 44 -7.53 -18.13 9.88
CA LEU A 44 -7.64 -17.77 8.45
C LEU A 44 -8.91 -18.30 7.79
N SER A 45 -9.49 -19.37 8.31
CA SER A 45 -10.82 -19.84 7.90
C SER A 45 -11.92 -18.77 8.05
N ASP A 46 -11.74 -17.80 8.95
CA ASP A 46 -12.70 -16.70 9.12
C ASP A 46 -12.48 -15.58 8.09
N TYR A 47 -11.26 -15.43 7.53
CA TYR A 47 -10.95 -14.53 6.43
C TYR A 47 -11.32 -15.10 5.06
N SER A 48 -11.25 -16.37 4.96
CA SER A 48 -11.54 -17.15 3.79
C SER A 48 -12.95 -17.70 3.86
N ARG A 49 -13.94 -16.84 4.17
CA ARG A 49 -15.29 -17.24 3.86
C ARG A 49 -15.32 -17.65 2.41
N GLU A 50 -15.83 -18.85 2.15
CA GLU A 50 -16.25 -19.31 0.83
C GLU A 50 -16.94 -18.17 0.09
N VAL A 51 -16.17 -17.32 -0.57
CA VAL A 51 -16.75 -16.36 -1.49
C VAL A 51 -16.92 -17.13 -2.77
N THR A 52 -17.93 -18.00 -2.77
CA THR A 52 -18.32 -18.81 -3.91
C THR A 52 -18.76 -17.94 -5.09
N GLU A 53 -18.98 -16.65 -4.86
CA GLU A 53 -19.36 -15.70 -5.89
C GLU A 53 -18.68 -14.32 -5.67
N ILE A 54 -18.14 -13.75 -6.76
CA ILE A 54 -17.70 -12.36 -6.79
C ILE A 54 -18.87 -11.45 -6.40
N PRO A 55 -18.74 -10.59 -5.36
CA PRO A 55 -19.80 -9.65 -5.00
C PRO A 55 -20.25 -8.84 -6.20
N ALA A 56 -21.53 -8.54 -6.31
CA ALA A 56 -22.12 -7.91 -7.50
C ALA A 56 -21.42 -6.61 -7.93
N GLY A 57 -20.92 -5.81 -6.95
CA GLY A 57 -20.15 -4.60 -7.22
C GLY A 57 -18.75 -4.84 -7.80
N TYR A 58 -18.26 -6.08 -7.76
CA TYR A 58 -16.94 -6.50 -8.26
C TYR A 58 -17.06 -7.42 -9.49
N ARG A 59 -18.23 -7.48 -10.13
CA ARG A 59 -18.43 -8.26 -11.36
C ARG A 59 -18.34 -7.37 -12.61
N PRO A 60 -17.64 -7.84 -13.67
CA PRO A 60 -17.68 -7.14 -14.97
C PRO A 60 -19.11 -7.04 -15.53
N PRO A 61 -19.41 -6.05 -16.38
CA PRO A 61 -18.48 -5.02 -16.84
C PRO A 61 -18.30 -3.87 -15.83
N TYR A 62 -17.05 -3.56 -15.49
CA TYR A 62 -16.74 -2.38 -14.67
C TYR A 62 -16.77 -1.12 -15.53
N ARG A 63 -17.08 0.03 -14.89
CA ARG A 63 -16.87 1.32 -15.52
C ARG A 63 -15.39 1.69 -15.37
N SER A 64 -14.70 1.90 -16.48
CA SER A 64 -13.37 2.51 -16.45
C SER A 64 -13.47 3.94 -15.93
N ILE A 65 -12.56 4.32 -15.05
CA ILE A 65 -12.26 5.72 -14.77
C ILE A 65 -11.39 6.21 -15.91
N LYS A 66 -11.72 7.35 -16.52
CA LYS A 66 -10.88 7.91 -17.57
C LYS A 66 -9.44 8.06 -17.04
N PRO A 67 -8.45 7.44 -17.71
CA PRO A 67 -7.06 7.48 -17.23
C PRO A 67 -6.56 8.92 -17.09
N LEU A 68 -5.67 9.15 -16.11
CA LEU A 68 -5.30 10.50 -15.73
C LEU A 68 -3.84 10.58 -15.28
N LYS A 69 -3.12 11.60 -15.78
CA LYS A 69 -1.86 12.05 -15.21
C LYS A 69 -2.16 12.89 -13.98
N LEU A 70 -1.69 12.45 -12.80
CA LEU A 70 -1.94 13.12 -11.52
C LEU A 70 -0.83 14.13 -11.20
N PHE A 71 0.42 13.75 -11.47
CA PHE A 71 1.65 14.52 -11.26
C PHE A 71 2.58 14.31 -12.45
N ASP A 72 3.70 15.00 -12.50
CA ASP A 72 4.66 14.87 -13.61
C ASP A 72 5.09 13.42 -13.82
N ASN A 73 5.19 12.64 -12.74
CA ASN A 73 5.63 11.25 -12.73
C ASN A 73 4.59 10.26 -12.17
N LEU A 74 3.35 10.68 -11.93
CA LEU A 74 2.32 9.81 -11.35
C LEU A 74 1.07 9.79 -12.19
N TYR A 75 0.55 8.59 -12.45
CA TYR A 75 -0.65 8.36 -13.24
C TYR A 75 -1.61 7.43 -12.50
N PHE A 76 -2.89 7.53 -12.81
CA PHE A 76 -3.95 6.65 -12.32
C PHE A 76 -4.62 5.95 -13.50
N VAL A 77 -4.78 4.63 -13.38
CA VAL A 77 -5.54 3.78 -14.28
C VAL A 77 -6.44 2.85 -13.45
N GLY A 78 -7.62 2.51 -13.96
CA GLY A 78 -8.48 1.59 -13.24
C GLY A 78 -9.96 1.76 -13.46
N THR A 79 -10.73 1.12 -12.60
CA THR A 79 -12.19 1.08 -12.63
C THR A 79 -12.80 1.91 -11.50
N THR A 80 -14.13 2.02 -11.49
CA THR A 80 -14.87 2.62 -10.39
C THR A 80 -14.87 1.75 -9.11
N VAL A 81 -14.29 0.55 -9.17
CA VAL A 81 -14.16 -0.37 -8.05
C VAL A 81 -12.79 -0.21 -7.42
N VAL A 82 -11.73 -0.36 -8.21
CA VAL A 82 -10.34 -0.28 -7.75
C VAL A 82 -9.46 0.21 -8.90
N GLY A 83 -8.38 0.90 -8.56
CA GLY A 83 -7.40 1.37 -9.52
C GLY A 83 -5.98 1.08 -9.10
N ALA A 84 -5.07 1.39 -10.00
CA ALA A 84 -3.63 1.27 -9.84
C ALA A 84 -2.97 2.63 -10.04
N PHE A 85 -1.88 2.85 -9.32
CA PHE A 85 -1.00 3.99 -9.55
C PHE A 85 0.22 3.54 -10.35
N ILE A 86 0.56 4.31 -11.38
CA ILE A 86 1.77 4.09 -12.17
C ILE A 86 2.72 5.25 -11.90
N ILE A 87 3.93 4.93 -11.47
CA ILE A 87 4.98 5.90 -11.18
C ILE A 87 6.06 5.77 -12.23
N ASP A 88 6.32 6.84 -12.97
CA ASP A 88 7.47 6.93 -13.85
C ASP A 88 8.71 7.28 -13.02
N SER A 89 9.67 6.37 -12.95
CA SER A 89 10.90 6.53 -12.17
C SER A 89 12.04 7.18 -12.95
N GLY A 90 11.83 7.47 -14.23
CA GLY A 90 12.88 7.92 -15.17
C GLY A 90 13.77 6.78 -15.67
N ASP A 91 13.59 5.55 -15.18
CA ASP A 91 14.30 4.34 -15.62
C ASP A 91 13.34 3.12 -15.54
N GLY A 92 12.15 3.33 -16.09
CA GLY A 92 11.05 2.38 -16.10
C GLY A 92 9.92 2.74 -15.13
N LEU A 93 8.90 1.92 -15.12
CA LEU A 93 7.66 2.15 -14.41
C LEU A 93 7.56 1.30 -13.14
N ILE A 94 6.92 1.87 -12.13
CA ILE A 94 6.49 1.16 -10.93
C ILE A 94 4.96 1.13 -10.95
N MET A 95 4.37 -0.03 -10.68
CA MET A 95 2.92 -0.18 -10.57
C MET A 95 2.53 -0.53 -9.14
N LEU A 96 1.55 0.17 -8.59
CA LEU A 96 0.96 -0.11 -7.27
C LEU A 96 -0.45 -0.67 -7.48
N ASP A 97 -0.65 -1.93 -7.12
CA ASP A 97 -1.82 -2.77 -7.33
C ASP A 97 -2.18 -3.02 -8.80
N THR A 98 -3.09 -3.97 -9.07
CA THR A 98 -3.33 -4.49 -10.44
C THR A 98 -4.80 -4.77 -10.77
N GLY A 99 -5.74 -4.42 -9.89
CA GLY A 99 -7.18 -4.65 -10.12
C GLY A 99 -7.65 -6.08 -9.84
N ASN A 100 -8.89 -6.36 -10.28
CA ASN A 100 -9.63 -7.57 -9.90
C ASN A 100 -9.25 -8.83 -10.68
N GLY A 101 -8.48 -8.70 -11.76
CA GLY A 101 -8.12 -9.85 -12.60
C GLY A 101 -7.70 -9.45 -14.00
N ASP A 102 -7.67 -10.42 -14.91
CA ASP A 102 -7.16 -10.26 -16.26
C ASP A 102 -7.85 -9.13 -17.03
N THR A 103 -9.18 -9.02 -16.94
CA THR A 103 -9.96 -7.97 -17.63
C THR A 103 -9.57 -6.56 -17.16
N ASP A 104 -9.39 -6.37 -15.84
CA ASP A 104 -8.97 -5.08 -15.29
C ASP A 104 -7.54 -4.77 -15.71
N ALA A 105 -6.65 -5.76 -15.66
CA ALA A 105 -5.26 -5.59 -16.06
C ALA A 105 -5.13 -5.24 -17.56
N GLU A 106 -5.89 -5.89 -18.42
CA GLU A 106 -5.93 -5.58 -19.87
C GLU A 106 -6.38 -4.13 -20.10
N MET A 107 -7.46 -3.71 -19.44
CA MET A 107 -7.95 -2.35 -19.52
C MET A 107 -6.93 -1.34 -18.96
N MET A 108 -6.28 -1.61 -17.84
CA MET A 108 -5.24 -0.76 -17.27
C MET A 108 -4.04 -0.62 -18.23
N VAL A 109 -3.64 -1.70 -18.90
CA VAL A 109 -2.59 -1.70 -19.94
C VAL A 109 -2.97 -0.76 -21.09
N ASP A 110 -4.21 -0.84 -21.57
CA ASP A 110 -4.68 0.05 -22.62
C ASP A 110 -4.77 1.51 -22.17
N ASP A 111 -5.14 1.74 -20.93
CA ASP A 111 -5.18 3.08 -20.34
C ASP A 111 -3.76 3.66 -20.13
N MET A 112 -2.77 2.85 -19.78
CA MET A 112 -1.37 3.26 -19.76
C MET A 112 -0.89 3.72 -21.14
N LYS A 113 -1.21 2.96 -22.19
CA LYS A 113 -0.88 3.33 -23.60
C LYS A 113 -1.54 4.66 -24.00
N LYS A 114 -2.81 4.89 -23.63
CA LYS A 114 -3.50 6.18 -23.86
C LYS A 114 -2.82 7.35 -23.16
N LEU A 115 -2.14 7.10 -22.04
CA LEU A 115 -1.34 8.09 -21.32
C LEU A 115 0.07 8.26 -21.89
N GLY A 116 0.44 7.51 -22.92
CA GLY A 116 1.76 7.55 -23.55
C GLY A 116 2.83 6.74 -22.80
N LEU A 117 2.41 5.86 -21.89
CA LEU A 117 3.30 4.96 -21.16
C LEU A 117 3.46 3.64 -21.91
N ASP A 118 4.64 3.02 -21.81
CA ASP A 118 4.86 1.65 -22.27
C ASP A 118 4.71 0.67 -21.10
N PRO A 119 3.64 -0.16 -21.07
CA PRO A 119 3.44 -1.10 -19.97
C PRO A 119 4.55 -2.16 -19.85
N SER A 120 5.31 -2.43 -20.92
CA SER A 120 6.45 -3.36 -20.86
C SER A 120 7.63 -2.84 -20.03
N GLU A 121 7.66 -1.52 -19.78
CA GLU A 121 8.67 -0.88 -18.94
C GLU A 121 8.40 -1.00 -17.43
N ILE A 122 7.34 -1.70 -17.01
CA ILE A 122 7.10 -1.97 -15.59
C ILE A 122 8.23 -2.83 -15.04
N LYS A 123 8.96 -2.28 -14.06
CA LYS A 123 10.09 -2.95 -13.38
C LYS A 123 9.64 -3.66 -12.10
N VAL A 124 8.72 -3.04 -11.35
CA VAL A 124 8.22 -3.59 -10.09
C VAL A 124 6.72 -3.37 -9.97
N ILE A 125 6.01 -4.42 -9.57
CA ILE A 125 4.60 -4.40 -9.21
C ILE A 125 4.51 -4.57 -7.69
N PHE A 126 4.05 -3.56 -6.98
CA PHE A 126 3.81 -3.60 -5.54
C PHE A 126 2.35 -3.99 -5.29
N ILE A 127 2.12 -4.98 -4.45
CA ILE A 127 0.79 -5.40 -4.03
C ILE A 127 0.56 -4.94 -2.60
N SER A 128 -0.48 -4.13 -2.41
CA SER A 128 -0.81 -3.54 -1.12
C SER A 128 -1.26 -4.60 -0.11
N HIS A 129 -2.05 -5.57 -0.54
CA HIS A 129 -2.51 -6.65 0.32
C HIS A 129 -3.11 -7.83 -0.48
N GLU A 130 -3.47 -8.87 0.22
CA GLU A 130 -3.90 -10.16 -0.31
C GLU A 130 -5.36 -10.25 -0.75
N HIS A 131 -6.08 -9.13 -0.91
CA HIS A 131 -7.40 -9.15 -1.53
C HIS A 131 -7.28 -9.18 -3.05
N PHE A 132 -8.20 -9.92 -3.69
CA PHE A 132 -8.16 -10.19 -5.14
C PHE A 132 -8.22 -8.94 -6.01
N ASP A 133 -8.89 -7.90 -5.56
CA ASP A 133 -9.03 -6.63 -6.26
C ASP A 133 -7.75 -5.79 -6.27
N HIS A 134 -6.70 -6.23 -5.57
CA HIS A 134 -5.38 -5.59 -5.55
C HIS A 134 -4.33 -6.41 -6.30
N TYR A 135 -4.35 -7.74 -6.20
CA TYR A 135 -3.37 -8.61 -6.86
C TYR A 135 -3.87 -9.26 -8.15
N GLY A 136 -5.17 -9.18 -8.47
CA GLY A 136 -5.82 -10.02 -9.46
C GLY A 136 -5.23 -9.95 -10.86
N GLY A 137 -4.69 -8.80 -11.26
CA GLY A 137 -4.09 -8.61 -12.59
C GLY A 137 -2.62 -9.04 -12.72
N VAL A 138 -1.93 -9.39 -11.62
CA VAL A 138 -0.49 -9.69 -11.64
C VAL A 138 -0.15 -10.79 -12.64
N ARG A 139 -0.91 -11.88 -12.63
CA ARG A 139 -0.66 -13.02 -13.52
C ARG A 139 -0.76 -12.66 -14.99
N TYR A 140 -1.79 -11.87 -15.36
CA TYR A 140 -1.95 -11.36 -16.71
C TYR A 140 -0.76 -10.50 -17.12
N LEU A 141 -0.38 -9.54 -16.29
CA LEU A 141 0.74 -8.62 -16.55
C LEU A 141 2.05 -9.38 -16.72
N LYS A 142 2.37 -10.31 -15.84
CA LYS A 142 3.59 -11.13 -15.92
C LYS A 142 3.63 -12.00 -17.15
N LYS A 143 2.48 -12.54 -17.58
CA LYS A 143 2.42 -13.44 -18.73
C LYS A 143 2.44 -12.70 -20.06
N ASN A 144 1.76 -11.55 -20.16
CA ASN A 144 1.42 -10.97 -21.46
C ASN A 144 2.08 -9.60 -21.69
N VAL A 145 2.60 -8.92 -20.67
CA VAL A 145 2.99 -7.51 -20.74
C VAL A 145 4.42 -7.28 -20.28
N CYS A 146 4.74 -7.63 -19.03
CA CYS A 146 6.01 -7.33 -18.40
C CYS A 146 6.57 -8.56 -17.66
N PRO A 147 7.05 -9.60 -18.38
CA PRO A 147 7.49 -10.86 -17.81
C PRO A 147 8.65 -10.70 -16.81
N ASP A 148 9.51 -9.71 -17.01
CA ASP A 148 10.67 -9.44 -16.18
C ASP A 148 10.38 -8.56 -14.94
N ALA A 149 9.17 -7.97 -14.85
CA ALA A 149 8.77 -7.17 -13.71
C ALA A 149 8.85 -7.98 -12.40
N LYS A 150 9.36 -7.38 -11.33
CA LYS A 150 9.43 -8.01 -10.02
C LYS A 150 8.12 -7.79 -9.28
N VAL A 151 7.61 -8.84 -8.64
CA VAL A 151 6.42 -8.75 -7.78
C VAL A 151 6.86 -8.56 -6.34
N ALA A 152 6.38 -7.50 -5.70
CA ALA A 152 6.68 -7.14 -4.32
C ALA A 152 5.40 -7.20 -3.47
N MET A 153 5.43 -7.96 -2.38
CA MET A 153 4.29 -8.15 -1.47
C MET A 153 4.80 -8.48 -0.07
N SER A 154 3.99 -8.28 0.97
CA SER A 154 4.35 -8.77 2.30
C SER A 154 4.40 -10.31 2.35
N LEU A 155 5.31 -10.87 3.14
CA LEU A 155 5.37 -12.32 3.35
C LEU A 155 4.08 -12.84 4.00
N THR A 156 3.50 -12.06 4.92
CA THR A 156 2.22 -12.41 5.55
C THR A 156 1.12 -12.55 4.50
N GLY A 157 0.94 -11.55 3.62
CA GLY A 157 -0.06 -11.60 2.55
C GLY A 157 0.18 -12.76 1.59
N TRP A 158 1.45 -13.00 1.22
CA TRP A 158 1.81 -14.15 0.38
C TRP A 158 1.44 -15.49 1.00
N ASN A 159 1.80 -15.70 2.27
CA ASN A 159 1.47 -16.95 2.99
C ASN A 159 -0.04 -17.16 3.09
N LEU A 160 -0.80 -16.07 3.28
CA LEU A 160 -2.26 -16.11 3.27
C LEU A 160 -2.81 -16.56 1.92
N LEU A 161 -2.34 -15.99 0.82
CA LEU A 161 -2.72 -16.40 -0.53
C LEU A 161 -2.38 -17.86 -0.80
N GLN A 162 -1.25 -18.38 -0.30
CA GLN A 162 -0.88 -19.78 -0.46
C GLN A 162 -1.75 -20.73 0.37
N SER A 163 -2.33 -20.28 1.48
CA SER A 163 -3.19 -21.09 2.35
C SER A 163 -4.63 -21.21 1.84
N VAL A 164 -5.05 -20.37 0.91
CA VAL A 164 -6.41 -20.40 0.33
C VAL A 164 -6.53 -21.54 -0.67
N PRO A 165 -7.58 -22.38 -0.60
CA PRO A 165 -7.79 -23.48 -1.52
C PRO A 165 -7.82 -23.03 -3.00
N PRO A 166 -7.20 -23.80 -3.93
CA PRO A 166 -7.13 -23.42 -5.34
C PRO A 166 -8.50 -23.30 -6.05
N GLU A 167 -9.50 -23.97 -5.55
CA GLU A 167 -10.88 -23.96 -6.09
C GLU A 167 -11.65 -22.66 -5.78
N TRP A 168 -11.13 -21.79 -4.94
CA TRP A 168 -11.78 -20.53 -4.63
C TRP A 168 -11.61 -19.54 -5.78
N VAL A 169 -12.72 -18.86 -6.14
CA VAL A 169 -12.85 -18.02 -7.34
C VAL A 169 -11.71 -16.99 -7.53
N TYR A 170 -11.18 -16.49 -6.44
CA TYR A 170 -10.15 -15.44 -6.48
C TYR A 170 -8.72 -15.97 -6.53
N VAL A 171 -8.51 -17.22 -6.21
CA VAL A 171 -7.17 -17.81 -6.12
C VAL A 171 -6.57 -18.05 -7.49
N GLY A 172 -7.40 -18.25 -8.51
CA GLY A 172 -6.94 -18.46 -9.89
C GLY A 172 -6.13 -17.31 -10.47
N SER A 173 -6.32 -16.08 -9.97
CA SER A 173 -5.61 -14.88 -10.40
C SER A 173 -4.37 -14.55 -9.57
N ARG A 174 -4.10 -15.32 -8.50
CA ARG A 174 -2.95 -15.04 -7.63
C ARG A 174 -1.63 -15.06 -8.39
N PRO A 175 -0.62 -14.28 -7.95
CA PRO A 175 0.73 -14.38 -8.48
C PRO A 175 1.27 -15.80 -8.40
N GLU A 176 2.06 -16.22 -9.38
CA GLU A 176 2.75 -17.52 -9.33
C GLU A 176 3.91 -17.50 -8.33
N SER A 177 4.52 -16.32 -8.15
CA SER A 177 5.62 -16.10 -7.19
C SER A 177 5.67 -14.65 -6.76
N VAL A 178 6.36 -14.40 -5.65
CA VAL A 178 6.75 -13.08 -5.17
C VAL A 178 8.28 -13.02 -5.19
N ASP A 179 8.82 -11.98 -5.83
CA ASP A 179 10.27 -11.77 -5.95
C ASP A 179 10.83 -11.01 -4.75
N ILE A 180 10.05 -10.08 -4.17
CA ILE A 180 10.48 -9.19 -3.11
C ILE A 180 9.47 -9.26 -1.95
N PHE A 181 9.89 -9.80 -0.81
CA PHE A 181 9.08 -9.73 0.40
C PHE A 181 9.29 -8.40 1.11
N LEU A 182 8.22 -7.62 1.18
CA LEU A 182 8.22 -6.29 1.78
C LEU A 182 8.20 -6.39 3.30
N ASN A 183 9.08 -5.62 3.94
CA ASN A 183 9.10 -5.41 5.38
C ASN A 183 8.80 -3.95 5.70
N ASP A 184 8.41 -3.71 6.95
CA ASP A 184 8.15 -2.36 7.45
C ASP A 184 9.38 -1.44 7.30
N GLY A 185 9.15 -0.24 6.79
CA GLY A 185 10.18 0.76 6.53
C GLY A 185 11.08 0.47 5.31
N MET A 186 10.91 -0.66 4.61
CA MET A 186 11.73 -1.04 3.47
C MET A 186 11.54 -0.06 2.31
N LYS A 187 12.66 0.39 1.71
CA LYS A 187 12.66 1.28 0.55
C LYS A 187 13.20 0.54 -0.65
N ILE A 188 12.36 0.38 -1.67
CA ILE A 188 12.74 -0.22 -2.95
C ILE A 188 13.02 0.90 -3.93
N LYS A 189 14.26 0.96 -4.41
CA LYS A 189 14.68 1.95 -5.40
C LYS A 189 14.45 1.40 -6.81
N VAL A 190 13.84 2.23 -7.67
CA VAL A 190 13.71 2.01 -9.10
C VAL A 190 14.09 3.32 -9.78
N GLY A 191 15.09 3.27 -10.66
CA GLY A 191 15.61 4.48 -11.29
C GLY A 191 16.03 5.54 -10.26
N ASN A 192 15.47 6.73 -10.37
CA ASN A 192 15.77 7.87 -9.51
C ASN A 192 14.84 7.99 -8.30
N LEU A 193 13.84 7.11 -8.18
CA LEU A 193 12.82 7.17 -7.15
C LEU A 193 12.90 5.97 -6.20
N TYR A 194 12.20 6.06 -5.08
CA TYR A 194 11.97 4.93 -4.19
C TYR A 194 10.51 4.88 -3.76
N VAL A 195 10.04 3.67 -3.48
CA VAL A 195 8.79 3.42 -2.77
C VAL A 195 9.15 2.86 -1.41
N GLN A 196 8.69 3.53 -0.35
CA GLN A 196 8.80 3.04 1.01
C GLN A 196 7.55 2.24 1.36
N ALA A 197 7.74 1.00 1.78
CA ALA A 197 6.70 0.16 2.33
C ALA A 197 6.53 0.41 3.83
N VAL A 198 5.30 0.51 4.30
CA VAL A 198 4.93 0.68 5.71
C VAL A 198 3.91 -0.38 6.06
N ALA A 199 4.21 -1.24 7.03
CA ALA A 199 3.28 -2.29 7.44
C ALA A 199 2.08 -1.69 8.18
N THR A 200 0.88 -1.95 7.66
CA THR A 200 -0.37 -1.41 8.21
C THR A 200 -1.44 -2.50 8.32
N PRO A 201 -1.19 -3.57 9.10
CA PRO A 201 -2.14 -4.67 9.25
C PRO A 201 -3.46 -4.20 9.88
N GLY A 202 -4.56 -4.92 9.60
CA GLY A 202 -5.87 -4.67 10.20
C GLY A 202 -7.01 -4.61 9.20
N HIS A 203 -6.79 -4.04 7.99
CA HIS A 203 -7.70 -4.26 6.86
C HIS A 203 -7.54 -5.69 6.33
N SER A 204 -6.33 -6.13 6.22
CA SER A 204 -5.91 -7.50 6.09
C SER A 204 -4.59 -7.70 6.86
N PRO A 205 -4.22 -8.93 7.24
CA PRO A 205 -2.97 -9.17 7.96
C PRO A 205 -1.72 -8.79 7.19
N GLY A 206 -1.72 -8.95 5.87
CA GLY A 206 -0.59 -8.64 5.00
C GLY A 206 -0.54 -7.21 4.48
N CYS A 207 -1.41 -6.32 4.97
CA CYS A 207 -1.59 -4.98 4.42
C CYS A 207 -0.33 -4.11 4.54
N MET A 208 0.07 -3.52 3.42
CA MET A 208 1.18 -2.57 3.27
C MET A 208 0.66 -1.26 2.71
N SER A 209 1.12 -0.17 3.30
CA SER A 209 0.94 1.20 2.78
C SER A 209 2.21 1.67 2.11
N TYR A 210 2.12 2.68 1.24
CA TYR A 210 3.27 3.16 0.48
C TYR A 210 3.45 4.66 0.59
N ILE A 211 4.73 5.09 0.63
CA ILE A 211 5.14 6.49 0.60
C ILE A 211 6.18 6.65 -0.50
N PHE A 212 6.02 7.64 -1.37
CA PHE A 212 6.92 7.88 -2.50
C PHE A 212 6.87 9.33 -2.97
N PRO A 213 7.95 9.84 -3.62
CA PRO A 213 7.97 11.19 -4.13
C PRO A 213 7.17 11.33 -5.42
N VAL A 214 6.47 12.45 -5.56
CA VAL A 214 5.80 12.90 -6.78
C VAL A 214 6.22 14.33 -7.09
N TYR A 215 6.04 14.77 -8.33
CA TYR A 215 6.46 16.11 -8.78
C TYR A 215 5.31 16.83 -9.47
N ASP A 216 5.12 18.10 -9.14
CA ASP A 216 4.16 18.98 -9.83
C ASP A 216 4.91 20.20 -10.38
N ASN A 217 5.03 20.32 -11.71
CA ASN A 217 5.85 21.33 -12.36
C ASN A 217 7.30 21.37 -11.83
N GLY A 218 7.86 20.20 -11.55
CA GLY A 218 9.21 20.00 -11.01
C GLY A 218 9.34 20.20 -9.50
N GLU A 219 8.32 20.72 -8.81
CA GLU A 219 8.29 20.81 -7.37
C GLU A 219 8.00 19.43 -6.74
N LYS A 220 8.83 19.07 -5.74
CA LYS A 220 8.74 17.77 -5.09
C LYS A 220 7.69 17.77 -3.98
N HIS A 221 6.82 16.77 -4.00
CA HIS A 221 5.85 16.43 -2.97
C HIS A 221 6.05 14.99 -2.50
N MET A 222 5.44 14.63 -1.39
CA MET A 222 5.46 13.25 -0.88
C MET A 222 4.04 12.70 -0.85
N ALA A 223 3.82 11.67 -1.65
CA ALA A 223 2.55 10.96 -1.68
C ALA A 223 2.54 9.83 -0.68
N GLY A 224 1.39 9.65 -0.02
CA GLY A 224 1.10 8.51 0.84
C GLY A 224 -0.20 7.85 0.40
N VAL A 225 -0.19 6.52 0.28
CA VAL A 225 -1.38 5.70 0.06
C VAL A 225 -1.46 4.62 1.11
N MET A 226 -2.55 4.60 1.86
CA MET A 226 -2.80 3.54 2.83
C MET A 226 -3.37 2.31 2.12
N GLY A 227 -2.79 1.13 2.39
CA GLY A 227 -3.01 -0.10 1.62
C GLY A 227 -4.43 -0.63 1.65
N GLY A 228 -5.18 -0.36 2.74
CA GLY A 228 -6.56 -0.85 2.83
C GLY A 228 -7.44 0.01 3.71
N ARG A 229 -8.74 0.02 3.40
CA ARG A 229 -9.76 0.74 4.16
C ARG A 229 -10.86 -0.19 4.62
N GLY A 230 -11.27 0.00 5.86
CA GLY A 230 -12.25 -0.86 6.51
C GLY A 230 -11.54 -1.93 7.34
N VAL A 231 -12.30 -2.58 8.18
CA VAL A 231 -11.77 -3.54 9.15
C VAL A 231 -12.58 -4.81 9.05
N TRP A 232 -11.93 -5.97 9.17
CA TRP A 232 -12.61 -7.23 9.36
C TRP A 232 -13.27 -7.29 10.75
N PRO A 233 -14.35 -8.07 10.90
CA PRO A 233 -15.19 -8.02 12.10
C PRO A 233 -14.60 -8.75 13.30
N THR A 234 -13.29 -8.71 13.52
CA THR A 234 -12.67 -9.21 14.74
C THR A 234 -12.06 -8.08 15.55
N ASP A 235 -12.03 -8.23 16.86
CA ASP A 235 -11.49 -7.25 17.77
C ASP A 235 -9.97 -7.04 17.56
N THR A 236 -9.25 -8.11 17.21
CA THR A 236 -7.81 -8.07 16.97
C THR A 236 -7.50 -7.20 15.73
N GLU A 237 -8.17 -7.41 14.62
CA GLU A 237 -7.97 -6.63 13.41
C GLU A 237 -8.38 -5.17 13.61
N ALA A 238 -9.47 -4.92 14.33
CA ALA A 238 -9.89 -3.56 14.64
C ALA A 238 -8.83 -2.78 15.42
N ARG A 239 -8.21 -3.41 16.43
CA ARG A 239 -7.13 -2.80 17.20
C ARG A 239 -5.89 -2.58 16.35
N LEU A 240 -5.50 -3.58 15.55
CA LEU A 240 -4.38 -3.48 14.61
C LEU A 240 -4.62 -2.35 13.61
N TYR A 241 -5.81 -2.27 13.01
CA TYR A 241 -6.15 -1.22 12.07
C TYR A 241 -6.02 0.17 12.68
N LYS A 242 -6.58 0.39 13.88
CA LYS A 242 -6.45 1.66 14.60
C LYS A 242 -4.97 2.01 14.83
N SER A 243 -4.20 1.06 15.34
CA SER A 243 -2.76 1.27 15.59
C SER A 243 -2.00 1.55 14.30
N SER A 244 -2.34 0.86 13.21
CA SER A 244 -1.74 1.04 11.89
C SER A 244 -2.03 2.40 11.28
N VAL A 245 -3.25 2.95 11.45
CA VAL A 245 -3.57 4.31 11.00
C VAL A 245 -2.71 5.34 11.74
N GLU A 246 -2.56 5.21 13.06
CA GLU A 246 -1.74 6.14 13.84
C GLU A 246 -0.24 5.96 13.54
N TYR A 247 0.21 4.73 13.34
CA TYR A 247 1.58 4.46 12.92
C TYR A 247 1.88 5.06 11.54
N PHE A 248 1.02 4.82 10.56
CA PHE A 248 1.16 5.42 9.24
C PHE A 248 1.12 6.94 9.28
N SER A 249 0.27 7.53 10.14
CA SER A 249 0.23 8.98 10.37
C SER A 249 1.58 9.52 10.85
N ALA A 250 2.24 8.82 11.78
CA ALA A 250 3.55 9.23 12.30
C ALA A 250 4.63 9.14 11.21
N VAL A 251 4.70 8.01 10.48
CA VAL A 251 5.67 7.80 9.39
C VAL A 251 5.45 8.79 8.25
N ALA A 252 4.20 9.02 7.86
CA ALA A 252 3.84 9.98 6.81
C ALA A 252 4.21 11.41 7.18
N ARG A 253 4.02 11.79 8.45
CA ARG A 253 4.43 13.12 8.95
C ARG A 253 5.94 13.29 8.91
N GLU A 254 6.71 12.28 9.34
CA GLU A 254 8.17 12.29 9.27
C GLU A 254 8.67 12.38 7.82
N ALA A 255 7.99 11.69 6.90
CA ALA A 255 8.29 11.75 5.47
C ALA A 255 7.85 13.06 4.79
N GLY A 256 7.06 13.89 5.45
CA GLY A 256 6.51 15.13 4.89
C GLY A 256 5.38 14.90 3.89
N CYS A 257 4.57 13.84 4.06
CA CYS A 257 3.47 13.55 3.14
C CYS A 257 2.44 14.67 3.12
N ASP A 258 2.19 15.19 1.94
CA ASP A 258 1.25 16.28 1.65
C ASP A 258 0.25 15.92 0.54
N VAL A 259 0.35 14.71 -0.02
CA VAL A 259 -0.53 14.15 -1.07
C VAL A 259 -1.11 12.82 -0.59
N GLY A 260 -2.41 12.76 -0.34
CA GLY A 260 -3.13 11.55 0.04
C GLY A 260 -3.77 10.87 -1.17
N LEU A 261 -3.44 9.61 -1.42
CA LEU A 261 -3.92 8.82 -2.55
C LEU A 261 -4.79 7.64 -2.08
N TRP A 262 -5.57 7.09 -3.02
CA TRP A 262 -6.62 6.14 -2.70
C TRP A 262 -6.83 5.11 -3.82
N PHE A 263 -6.66 3.83 -3.56
CA PHE A 263 -6.83 2.77 -4.57
C PHE A 263 -8.28 2.66 -5.07
N HIS A 264 -9.27 2.86 -4.18
CA HIS A 264 -10.69 2.88 -4.55
C HIS A 264 -11.18 4.29 -4.90
N SER A 265 -10.41 5.00 -5.72
CA SER A 265 -10.75 6.33 -6.21
C SER A 265 -11.95 6.30 -7.15
N SER A 266 -12.66 7.41 -7.21
CA SER A 266 -13.78 7.64 -8.12
C SER A 266 -13.52 8.86 -9.01
N GLU A 267 -14.35 9.05 -10.04
CA GLU A 267 -14.28 10.26 -10.88
C GLU A 267 -14.40 11.56 -10.06
N ARG A 268 -15.10 11.52 -8.91
CA ARG A 268 -15.26 12.69 -8.03
C ARG A 268 -13.95 13.08 -7.38
N ASP A 269 -13.10 12.12 -7.04
CA ASP A 269 -11.81 12.37 -6.39
C ASP A 269 -10.86 13.11 -7.33
N PHE A 270 -11.05 12.96 -8.65
CA PHE A 270 -10.24 13.60 -9.68
C PHE A 270 -10.91 14.80 -10.35
N ALA A 271 -12.13 15.15 -9.99
CA ALA A 271 -12.90 16.20 -10.66
C ALA A 271 -12.19 17.56 -10.64
N ALA A 272 -11.63 17.95 -9.50
CA ALA A 272 -10.87 19.21 -9.38
C ALA A 272 -9.62 19.20 -10.26
N LEU A 273 -8.88 18.08 -10.28
CA LEU A 273 -7.68 17.94 -11.12
C LEU A 273 -8.02 18.00 -12.61
N ARG A 274 -9.14 17.36 -13.04
CA ARG A 274 -9.60 17.40 -14.43
C ARG A 274 -9.99 18.79 -14.91
N SER A 275 -10.43 19.67 -14.00
CA SER A 275 -10.80 21.06 -14.29
C SER A 275 -9.66 22.06 -14.07
N ARG A 276 -8.50 21.61 -13.56
CA ARG A 276 -7.32 22.42 -13.29
C ARG A 276 -6.83 23.10 -14.58
N LYS A 277 -6.59 24.41 -14.48
CA LYS A 277 -6.01 25.18 -15.58
C LYS A 277 -4.48 25.23 -15.46
N PRO A 278 -3.77 25.46 -16.58
CA PRO A 278 -2.32 25.66 -16.54
C PRO A 278 -1.96 26.77 -15.54
N GLY A 279 -0.98 26.50 -14.66
CA GLY A 279 -0.50 27.43 -13.64
C GLY A 279 -1.28 27.44 -12.33
N GLU A 280 -2.42 26.74 -12.23
CA GLU A 280 -3.11 26.57 -10.95
C GLU A 280 -2.40 25.50 -10.10
N PRO A 281 -2.43 25.62 -8.76
CA PRO A 281 -1.90 24.57 -7.87
C PRO A 281 -2.56 23.21 -8.11
N ASN A 282 -1.82 22.12 -7.89
CA ASN A 282 -2.40 20.79 -7.96
C ASN A 282 -3.35 20.57 -6.77
N PRO A 283 -4.63 20.29 -7.01
CA PRO A 283 -5.62 20.13 -5.93
C PRO A 283 -5.40 18.88 -5.07
N LEU A 284 -4.54 17.95 -5.51
CA LEU A 284 -4.14 16.78 -4.72
C LEU A 284 -3.06 17.11 -3.68
N VAL A 285 -2.35 18.25 -3.83
CA VAL A 285 -1.42 18.77 -2.83
C VAL A 285 -2.22 19.48 -1.75
N THR A 286 -2.48 18.80 -0.66
CA THR A 286 -3.32 19.32 0.42
C THR A 286 -2.52 19.88 1.59
N GLY A 287 -1.22 19.59 1.64
CA GLY A 287 -0.34 19.94 2.75
C GLY A 287 -0.31 18.86 3.85
N THR A 288 0.76 18.86 4.62
CA THR A 288 1.03 17.82 5.63
C THR A 288 0.00 17.79 6.77
N GLU A 289 -0.55 18.93 7.14
CA GLU A 289 -1.60 18.99 8.16
C GLU A 289 -2.90 18.34 7.65
N GLN A 290 -3.36 18.69 6.45
CA GLN A 290 -4.58 18.13 5.87
C GLN A 290 -4.42 16.64 5.51
N PHE A 291 -3.23 16.21 5.13
CA PHE A 291 -2.96 14.79 4.98
C PHE A 291 -3.31 14.02 6.26
N ASN A 292 -2.90 14.53 7.43
CA ASN A 292 -3.14 13.86 8.71
C ASN A 292 -4.57 14.07 9.26
N THR A 293 -5.18 15.24 9.05
CA THR A 293 -6.46 15.60 9.66
C THR A 293 -7.66 15.35 8.75
N VAL A 294 -7.47 15.28 7.43
CA VAL A 294 -8.56 15.06 6.47
C VAL A 294 -8.42 13.71 5.78
N TYR A 295 -7.25 13.44 5.18
CA TYR A 295 -7.06 12.18 4.46
C TYR A 295 -7.08 10.97 5.42
N LEU A 296 -6.25 10.95 6.45
CA LEU A 296 -6.23 9.84 7.41
C LEU A 296 -7.46 9.77 8.31
N GLU A 297 -8.19 10.88 8.46
CA GLU A 297 -9.45 10.88 9.21
C GLU A 297 -10.51 9.97 8.58
N LYS A 298 -10.52 9.82 7.26
CA LYS A 298 -11.40 8.86 6.57
C LYS A 298 -11.17 7.43 7.02
N TYR A 299 -9.93 7.07 7.35
CA TYR A 299 -9.58 5.73 7.87
C TYR A 299 -10.00 5.58 9.34
N ARG A 300 -9.81 6.63 10.14
CA ARG A 300 -10.31 6.68 11.54
C ARG A 300 -11.83 6.62 11.60
N ASP A 301 -12.52 7.29 10.68
CA ASP A 301 -13.97 7.22 10.55
C ASP A 301 -14.45 5.81 10.20
N SER A 302 -13.78 5.14 9.30
CA SER A 302 -14.12 3.75 8.97
C SER A 302 -14.04 2.84 10.21
N PHE A 303 -13.01 3.04 11.05
CA PHE A 303 -12.89 2.34 12.32
C PHE A 303 -14.06 2.68 13.27
N ARG A 304 -14.35 3.98 13.47
CA ARG A 304 -15.45 4.43 14.35
C ARG A 304 -16.80 3.90 13.90
N GLN A 305 -17.09 3.95 12.60
CA GLN A 305 -18.34 3.44 12.04
C GLN A 305 -18.50 1.94 12.30
N MET A 306 -17.44 1.18 12.19
CA MET A 306 -17.47 -0.25 12.44
C MET A 306 -17.67 -0.57 13.92
N MET A 307 -16.96 0.10 14.82
CA MET A 307 -17.17 -0.01 16.27
C MET A 307 -18.61 0.32 16.65
N ASN A 308 -19.19 1.36 16.10
CA ASN A 308 -20.55 1.80 16.35
C ASN A 308 -21.61 0.86 15.74
N SER A 309 -21.26 0.07 14.72
CA SER A 309 -22.18 -0.89 14.10
C SER A 309 -22.48 -2.11 14.96
N GLY A 310 -21.79 -2.28 16.08
CA GLY A 310 -21.88 -3.45 16.96
C GLY A 310 -21.35 -4.75 16.34
N LYS A 311 -20.72 -4.69 15.17
CA LYS A 311 -20.11 -5.85 14.50
C LYS A 311 -18.79 -6.29 15.10
N ILE A 312 -18.18 -5.42 15.90
CA ILE A 312 -16.96 -5.69 16.66
C ILE A 312 -17.32 -5.54 18.14
N PRO A 313 -17.03 -6.53 18.99
CA PRO A 313 -17.19 -6.38 20.43
C PRO A 313 -16.39 -5.17 20.93
N ALA A 314 -16.98 -4.37 21.80
CA ALA A 314 -16.23 -3.33 22.48
C ALA A 314 -15.00 -3.96 23.18
N PRO A 315 -13.81 -3.33 23.13
CA PRO A 315 -12.66 -3.85 23.82
C PRO A 315 -13.01 -3.98 25.31
N VAL A 316 -12.83 -5.17 25.84
CA VAL A 316 -12.83 -5.37 27.30
C VAL A 316 -11.56 -4.71 27.80
N ILE A 317 -11.70 -3.61 28.50
CA ILE A 317 -10.60 -2.87 29.13
C ILE A 317 -10.02 -3.71 30.26
#